data_45275f4cd8c782bc50416d8d65f59121
#
_entry.id   45275f4cd8c782bc50416d8d65f59121
#
_cell.length_a   1.000
_cell.length_b   1.000
_cell.length_c   1.000
_cell.angle_alpha   90.00
_cell.angle_beta   90.00
_cell.angle_gamma   90.00
#
_symmetry.space_group_name_H-M   'P 1'
#
loop_
_entity.id
_entity.type
_entity.pdbx_description
1 polymer ?
#
loop_
_entity_poly.entity_id
_entity_poly.type
_entity_poly.pdbx_seq_one_letter_code
_entity_poly.pdbx_strand_id
1 'polypeptide(L)'
;MKNTFGNSISLTVFGESHGECVGAVIDGLAAGIVVDENLIREDLKRRAPATSTDTARRENDNFKIMSGVKDGRTTGAPICVIVPNENTKSGDYDYGIARPSHADYTAFCKYHGYEDYRGGGHFSGRVTAGIVAAASIVKSALESIGINIATHVIECANVQDKPFNDIKNEILTIKSATFPVIDKAQGKKMQEEIEKAKADGDSVGGVTETAIIGLPEGVGEPWFDSVESILSHALFSIGGIKGVEFGNGFEMTKMRGSAANDAFALENGKVVTITNNNGGVNGGITNGMPVIFKCAVKPTPSIYKTQKTVNFLKNEETEINIRGRHDPAIIRRICPVIDAVTALAVADLLQQKYGADVMTKGIGK
;
A
#
# COMPACT_ATOMS: atom_id res chain seq x y z
N MET A 1 11.11 -19.28 0.34
CA MET A 1 10.50 -18.06 -0.23
C MET A 1 9.34 -17.68 0.68
N LYS A 2 9.16 -16.38 0.96
CA LYS A 2 8.14 -15.93 1.93
C LYS A 2 7.13 -15.02 1.20
N ASN A 3 5.94 -15.54 0.92
CA ASN A 3 4.80 -14.80 0.37
C ASN A 3 3.73 -14.55 1.43
N THR A 4 4.10 -14.72 2.70
CA THR A 4 3.21 -14.56 3.86
C THR A 4 3.78 -13.49 4.78
N PHE A 5 2.93 -12.56 5.19
CA PHE A 5 3.19 -11.50 6.17
C PHE A 5 2.28 -11.69 7.39
N GLY A 6 2.77 -11.29 8.56
CA GLY A 6 2.04 -11.21 9.82
C GLY A 6 2.32 -12.37 10.77
N ASN A 7 1.92 -12.20 12.01
CA ASN A 7 2.11 -13.14 13.13
C ASN A 7 0.77 -13.69 13.64
N SER A 8 -0.07 -12.85 14.25
CA SER A 8 -1.41 -13.20 14.74
C SER A 8 -2.42 -13.25 13.61
N ILE A 9 -2.33 -12.29 12.67
CA ILE A 9 -3.03 -12.33 11.39
C ILE A 9 -1.99 -12.55 10.32
N SER A 10 -2.17 -13.56 9.48
CA SER A 10 -1.30 -13.81 8.36
C SER A 10 -2.02 -13.62 7.02
N LEU A 11 -1.33 -12.98 6.07
CA LEU A 11 -1.79 -12.86 4.70
C LEU A 11 -0.78 -13.52 3.76
N THR A 12 -1.23 -14.49 2.99
CA THR A 12 -0.44 -15.13 1.93
C THR A 12 -0.91 -14.64 0.57
N VAL A 13 0.01 -14.06 -0.22
CA VAL A 13 -0.25 -13.56 -1.58
C VAL A 13 0.11 -14.64 -2.59
N PHE A 14 -0.73 -14.82 -3.64
CA PHE A 14 -0.49 -15.78 -4.71
C PHE A 14 -0.95 -15.26 -6.08
N GLY A 15 -0.51 -15.94 -7.13
CA GLY A 15 -0.85 -15.68 -8.53
C GLY A 15 0.17 -14.80 -9.25
N GLU A 16 0.03 -14.77 -10.56
CA GLU A 16 0.86 -14.02 -11.51
C GLU A 16 0.00 -13.14 -12.41
N SER A 17 0.60 -12.08 -12.97
CA SER A 17 -0.10 -11.10 -13.81
C SER A 17 -0.82 -11.72 -15.02
N HIS A 18 -0.27 -12.78 -15.58
CA HIS A 18 -0.80 -13.48 -16.76
C HIS A 18 -1.20 -14.94 -16.44
N GLY A 19 -1.26 -15.32 -15.15
CA GLY A 19 -1.93 -16.54 -14.70
C GLY A 19 -3.46 -16.39 -14.72
N GLU A 20 -4.17 -17.41 -14.29
CA GLU A 20 -5.65 -17.43 -14.29
C GLU A 20 -6.23 -16.37 -13.33
N CYS A 21 -5.59 -16.17 -12.19
CA CYS A 21 -6.00 -15.18 -11.20
C CYS A 21 -4.83 -14.69 -10.36
N VAL A 22 -5.07 -13.61 -9.61
CA VAL A 22 -4.29 -13.23 -8.44
C VAL A 22 -5.19 -13.32 -7.22
N GLY A 23 -4.62 -13.47 -6.03
CA GLY A 23 -5.43 -13.56 -4.83
C GLY A 23 -4.62 -13.47 -3.55
N ALA A 24 -5.33 -13.61 -2.45
CA ALA A 24 -4.73 -13.71 -1.12
C ALA A 24 -5.54 -14.65 -0.23
N VAL A 25 -4.85 -15.31 0.67
CA VAL A 25 -5.44 -16.02 1.80
C VAL A 25 -5.09 -15.26 3.07
N ILE A 26 -6.11 -14.90 3.84
CA ILE A 26 -5.93 -14.29 5.16
C ILE A 26 -6.41 -15.26 6.23
N ASP A 27 -5.60 -15.45 7.25
CA ASP A 27 -5.88 -16.33 8.39
C ASP A 27 -5.67 -15.58 9.71
N GLY A 28 -6.28 -16.08 10.79
CA GLY A 28 -6.20 -15.49 12.12
C GLY A 28 -7.27 -14.42 12.42
N LEU A 29 -8.24 -14.19 11.53
CA LEU A 29 -9.36 -13.28 11.81
C LEU A 29 -10.39 -13.94 12.73
N ALA A 30 -10.90 -13.19 13.71
CA ALA A 30 -11.99 -13.63 14.58
C ALA A 30 -13.25 -13.97 13.78
N ALA A 31 -14.05 -14.92 14.28
CA ALA A 31 -15.38 -15.18 13.73
C ALA A 31 -16.33 -14.01 14.04
N GLY A 32 -17.27 -13.73 13.13
CA GLY A 32 -18.32 -12.73 13.32
C GLY A 32 -18.03 -11.33 12.80
N ILE A 33 -16.85 -11.06 12.26
CA ILE A 33 -16.55 -9.80 11.55
C ILE A 33 -17.48 -9.67 10.35
N VAL A 34 -18.13 -8.51 10.21
CA VAL A 34 -18.98 -8.21 9.04
C VAL A 34 -18.10 -8.04 7.80
N VAL A 35 -18.43 -8.74 6.72
CA VAL A 35 -17.76 -8.62 5.44
C VAL A 35 -18.57 -7.70 4.53
N ASP A 36 -18.13 -6.47 4.39
CA ASP A 36 -18.75 -5.50 3.49
C ASP A 36 -18.15 -5.62 2.07
N GLU A 37 -18.85 -6.35 1.20
CA GLU A 37 -18.42 -6.50 -0.18
C GLU A 37 -18.44 -5.19 -0.97
N ASN A 38 -19.24 -4.18 -0.58
CA ASN A 38 -19.24 -2.89 -1.27
C ASN A 38 -17.95 -2.13 -0.98
N LEU A 39 -17.47 -2.18 0.27
CA LEU A 39 -16.16 -1.59 0.61
C LEU A 39 -15.03 -2.27 -0.17
N ILE A 40 -15.09 -3.60 -0.33
CA ILE A 40 -14.10 -4.33 -1.15
C ILE A 40 -14.14 -3.81 -2.62
N ARG A 41 -15.34 -3.65 -3.19
CA ARG A 41 -15.49 -3.10 -4.56
C ARG A 41 -14.98 -1.67 -4.67
N GLU A 42 -15.24 -0.83 -3.69
CA GLU A 42 -14.77 0.55 -3.66
C GLU A 42 -13.25 0.65 -3.58
N ASP A 43 -12.61 -0.12 -2.71
CA ASP A 43 -11.15 -0.14 -2.59
C ASP A 43 -10.47 -0.70 -3.86
N LEU A 44 -11.02 -1.75 -4.46
CA LEU A 44 -10.56 -2.26 -5.74
C LEU A 44 -10.73 -1.22 -6.86
N LYS A 45 -11.84 -0.47 -6.88
CA LYS A 45 -12.08 0.62 -7.81
C LYS A 45 -11.07 1.77 -7.63
N ARG A 46 -10.74 2.13 -6.38
CA ARG A 46 -9.68 3.12 -6.09
C ARG A 46 -8.32 2.67 -6.63
N ARG A 47 -8.00 1.37 -6.53
CA ARG A 47 -6.77 0.78 -7.08
C ARG A 47 -6.78 0.71 -8.61
N ALA A 48 -7.92 0.50 -9.22
CA ALA A 48 -8.06 0.35 -10.67
C ALA A 48 -7.72 1.63 -11.44
N PRO A 49 -7.35 1.54 -12.73
CA PRO A 49 -7.22 2.70 -13.60
C PRO A 49 -8.55 3.44 -13.73
N ALA A 50 -8.58 4.73 -13.47
CA ALA A 50 -9.81 5.55 -13.47
C ALA A 50 -9.69 6.85 -14.27
N THR A 51 -8.46 7.34 -14.50
CA THR A 51 -8.19 8.63 -15.13
C THR A 51 -7.40 8.49 -16.43
N SER A 52 -7.28 9.59 -17.19
CA SER A 52 -6.43 9.67 -18.39
C SER A 52 -4.93 9.50 -18.07
N THR A 53 -4.54 9.77 -16.82
CA THR A 53 -3.18 9.64 -16.31
C THR A 53 -2.81 8.22 -15.88
N ASP A 54 -3.74 7.27 -15.95
CA ASP A 54 -3.51 5.87 -15.60
C ASP A 54 -3.21 5.01 -16.84
N THR A 55 -2.82 3.76 -16.63
CA THR A 55 -2.63 2.77 -17.69
C THR A 55 -3.92 2.51 -18.48
N ALA A 56 -3.78 2.15 -19.75
CA ALA A 56 -4.90 1.72 -20.58
C ALA A 56 -5.35 0.27 -20.30
N ARG A 57 -4.64 -0.51 -19.46
CA ARG A 57 -5.06 -1.84 -19.03
C ARG A 57 -6.20 -1.71 -18.01
N ARG A 58 -7.41 -2.05 -18.42
CA ARG A 58 -8.58 -2.09 -17.54
C ARG A 58 -8.99 -3.51 -17.26
N GLU A 59 -9.22 -3.80 -15.99
CA GLU A 59 -9.77 -5.06 -15.47
C GLU A 59 -11.00 -4.70 -14.63
N ASN A 60 -12.00 -5.55 -14.63
CA ASN A 60 -13.20 -5.31 -13.80
C ASN A 60 -12.95 -5.57 -12.32
N ASP A 61 -11.85 -6.26 -11.98
CA ASP A 61 -11.48 -6.67 -10.62
C ASP A 61 -12.62 -7.38 -9.87
N ASN A 62 -13.40 -8.18 -10.60
CA ASN A 62 -14.46 -9.02 -10.02
C ASN A 62 -13.82 -10.04 -9.08
N PHE A 63 -13.97 -9.84 -7.79
CA PHE A 63 -13.44 -10.76 -6.81
C PHE A 63 -14.45 -11.87 -6.46
N LYS A 64 -13.93 -12.98 -5.92
CA LYS A 64 -14.71 -14.06 -5.34
C LYS A 64 -14.11 -14.45 -3.99
N ILE A 65 -14.97 -14.60 -2.99
CA ILE A 65 -14.58 -15.15 -1.69
C ILE A 65 -14.87 -16.66 -1.74
N MET A 66 -13.82 -17.46 -1.63
CA MET A 66 -13.88 -18.91 -1.81
C MET A 66 -14.11 -19.67 -0.50
N SER A 67 -13.75 -19.06 0.65
CA SER A 67 -13.84 -19.69 1.98
C SER A 67 -13.87 -18.64 3.08
N GLY A 68 -14.17 -19.07 4.31
CA GLY A 68 -14.01 -18.26 5.52
C GLY A 68 -15.14 -17.25 5.79
N VAL A 69 -16.18 -17.21 4.93
CA VAL A 69 -17.32 -16.31 5.09
C VAL A 69 -18.63 -17.09 4.96
N LYS A 70 -19.56 -16.84 5.87
CA LYS A 70 -20.93 -17.36 5.85
C LYS A 70 -21.89 -16.26 6.28
N ASP A 71 -22.98 -16.09 5.55
CA ASP A 71 -24.03 -15.10 5.82
C ASP A 71 -23.47 -13.68 6.05
N GLY A 72 -22.47 -13.28 5.22
CA GLY A 72 -21.83 -11.96 5.30
C GLY A 72 -20.91 -11.74 6.51
N ARG A 73 -20.50 -12.82 7.20
CA ARG A 73 -19.60 -12.74 8.35
C ARG A 73 -18.47 -13.75 8.26
N THR A 74 -17.32 -13.40 8.85
CA THR A 74 -16.19 -14.33 8.99
C THR A 74 -16.56 -15.51 9.88
N THR A 75 -16.02 -16.69 9.56
CA THR A 75 -16.29 -17.93 10.30
C THR A 75 -15.15 -18.32 11.26
N GLY A 76 -14.00 -17.61 11.19
CA GLY A 76 -12.76 -17.99 11.86
C GLY A 76 -11.89 -18.98 11.05
N ALA A 77 -12.41 -19.53 9.95
CA ALA A 77 -11.59 -20.28 8.98
C ALA A 77 -10.83 -19.31 8.06
N PRO A 78 -9.72 -19.76 7.43
CA PRO A 78 -8.98 -18.94 6.47
C PRO A 78 -9.88 -18.43 5.35
N ILE A 79 -9.75 -17.13 5.04
CA ILE A 79 -10.51 -16.48 3.99
C ILE A 79 -9.64 -16.44 2.73
N CYS A 80 -10.09 -17.13 1.69
CA CYS A 80 -9.46 -17.07 0.37
C CYS A 80 -10.23 -16.14 -0.55
N VAL A 81 -9.54 -15.09 -1.05
CA VAL A 81 -10.10 -14.16 -2.04
C VAL A 81 -9.32 -14.28 -3.34
N ILE A 82 -10.02 -14.42 -4.45
CA ILE A 82 -9.43 -14.47 -5.80
C ILE A 82 -9.97 -13.34 -6.66
N VAL A 83 -9.12 -12.83 -7.56
CA VAL A 83 -9.45 -11.82 -8.58
C VAL A 83 -8.99 -12.37 -9.93
N PRO A 84 -9.90 -12.81 -10.81
CA PRO A 84 -9.54 -13.35 -12.13
C PRO A 84 -8.81 -12.34 -13.01
N ASN A 85 -7.91 -12.83 -13.85
CA ASN A 85 -7.25 -12.03 -14.88
C ASN A 85 -8.00 -12.18 -16.20
N GLU A 86 -8.61 -11.08 -16.68
CA GLU A 86 -9.47 -11.10 -17.87
C GLU A 86 -8.79 -10.46 -19.11
N ASN A 87 -7.81 -9.56 -18.90
CA ASN A 87 -7.20 -8.74 -19.95
C ASN A 87 -5.68 -8.90 -20.02
N THR A 88 -5.22 -10.10 -20.42
CA THR A 88 -3.80 -10.43 -20.56
C THR A 88 -3.34 -10.35 -22.01
N LYS A 89 -2.16 -9.76 -22.27
CA LYS A 89 -1.51 -9.71 -23.59
C LYS A 89 -0.06 -10.18 -23.44
N SER A 90 0.16 -11.47 -23.57
CA SER A 90 1.44 -12.12 -23.29
C SER A 90 2.51 -11.87 -24.37
N GLY A 91 2.13 -11.47 -25.58
CA GLY A 91 3.05 -11.25 -26.71
C GLY A 91 3.88 -9.96 -26.63
N ASP A 92 3.65 -9.10 -25.62
CA ASP A 92 4.32 -7.81 -25.49
C ASP A 92 5.66 -7.90 -24.70
N TYR A 93 6.11 -9.10 -24.31
CA TYR A 93 7.26 -9.29 -23.42
C TYR A 93 8.33 -10.20 -24.04
N ASP A 94 9.55 -9.67 -24.14
CA ASP A 94 10.72 -10.40 -24.64
C ASP A 94 11.50 -10.99 -23.45
N TYR A 95 11.46 -12.34 -23.31
CA TYR A 95 12.25 -13.01 -22.27
C TYR A 95 13.74 -12.90 -22.57
N GLY A 96 14.50 -12.58 -21.53
CA GLY A 96 15.97 -12.42 -21.64
C GLY A 96 16.45 -10.99 -21.74
N ILE A 97 15.59 -10.01 -22.10
CA ILE A 97 15.96 -8.60 -22.12
C ILE A 97 15.43 -7.95 -20.83
N ALA A 98 16.36 -7.49 -19.96
CA ALA A 98 16.00 -6.91 -18.68
C ALA A 98 15.45 -5.48 -18.85
N ARG A 99 14.24 -5.23 -18.36
CA ARG A 99 13.75 -3.84 -18.22
C ARG A 99 14.54 -3.13 -17.11
N PRO A 100 15.16 -1.97 -17.36
CA PRO A 100 15.89 -1.22 -16.35
C PRO A 100 15.02 -0.95 -15.11
N SER A 101 15.59 -1.15 -13.93
CA SER A 101 14.90 -0.98 -12.63
C SER A 101 13.64 -1.83 -12.39
N HIS A 102 13.35 -2.82 -13.25
CA HIS A 102 12.32 -3.84 -13.04
C HIS A 102 12.92 -5.11 -12.42
N ALA A 103 12.07 -6.08 -12.11
CA ALA A 103 12.49 -7.32 -11.44
C ALA A 103 13.02 -8.41 -12.40
N ASP A 104 13.01 -8.21 -13.71
CA ASP A 104 13.24 -9.27 -14.71
C ASP A 104 14.54 -10.05 -14.47
N TYR A 105 15.68 -9.36 -14.39
CA TYR A 105 16.97 -9.99 -14.14
C TYR A 105 17.09 -10.59 -12.74
N THR A 106 16.61 -9.89 -11.72
CA THR A 106 16.67 -10.37 -10.35
C THR A 106 15.75 -11.56 -10.10
N ALA A 107 14.60 -11.62 -10.77
CA ALA A 107 13.71 -12.77 -10.78
C ALA A 107 14.37 -13.97 -11.45
N PHE A 108 14.96 -13.80 -12.64
CA PHE A 108 15.74 -14.84 -13.31
C PHE A 108 16.83 -15.44 -12.40
N CYS A 109 17.66 -14.58 -11.77
CA CYS A 109 18.69 -15.04 -10.85
C CYS A 109 18.14 -15.81 -9.66
N LYS A 110 17.02 -15.33 -9.08
CA LYS A 110 16.42 -15.94 -7.88
C LYS A 110 15.71 -17.24 -8.17
N TYR A 111 15.01 -17.33 -9.28
CA TYR A 111 14.15 -18.46 -9.63
C TYR A 111 14.74 -19.36 -10.71
N HIS A 112 16.00 -19.09 -11.13
CA HIS A 112 16.73 -19.91 -12.08
C HIS A 112 16.04 -20.07 -13.46
N GLY A 113 15.29 -19.03 -13.88
CA GLY A 113 14.58 -19.03 -15.14
C GLY A 113 13.23 -19.76 -15.14
N TYR A 114 12.71 -20.14 -13.97
CA TYR A 114 11.41 -20.81 -13.83
C TYR A 114 10.27 -19.86 -13.44
N GLU A 115 10.55 -18.56 -13.34
CA GLU A 115 9.52 -17.56 -13.07
C GLU A 115 8.61 -17.32 -14.28
N ASP A 116 7.34 -16.97 -14.04
CA ASP A 116 6.49 -16.44 -15.10
C ASP A 116 6.85 -14.95 -15.32
N TYR A 117 7.59 -14.68 -16.42
CA TYR A 117 8.05 -13.32 -16.76
C TYR A 117 6.93 -12.46 -17.38
N ARG A 118 5.84 -13.06 -17.87
CA ARG A 118 4.78 -12.38 -18.60
C ARG A 118 4.08 -11.33 -17.75
N GLY A 119 4.05 -10.08 -18.21
CA GLY A 119 3.46 -8.98 -17.46
C GLY A 119 4.13 -8.67 -16.12
N GLY A 120 5.37 -9.17 -15.91
CA GLY A 120 6.09 -9.09 -14.64
C GLY A 120 5.70 -10.15 -13.62
N GLY A 121 4.88 -11.14 -14.01
CA GLY A 121 4.53 -12.31 -13.21
C GLY A 121 4.04 -11.97 -11.81
N HIS A 122 4.66 -12.59 -10.81
CA HIS A 122 4.38 -12.35 -9.39
C HIS A 122 4.89 -10.98 -8.88
N PHE A 123 5.79 -10.31 -9.63
CA PHE A 123 6.28 -8.96 -9.30
C PHE A 123 5.40 -7.84 -9.85
N SER A 124 4.34 -8.18 -10.54
CA SER A 124 3.41 -7.22 -11.12
C SER A 124 2.58 -6.51 -10.07
N GLY A 125 2.33 -5.21 -10.26
CA GLY A 125 1.34 -4.47 -9.47
C GLY A 125 -0.08 -5.07 -9.53
N ARG A 126 -0.37 -5.97 -10.49
CA ARG A 126 -1.64 -6.72 -10.57
C ARG A 126 -1.91 -7.54 -9.32
N VAL A 127 -0.86 -8.13 -8.73
CA VAL A 127 -0.95 -8.99 -7.53
C VAL A 127 -1.55 -8.24 -6.34
N THR A 128 -1.36 -6.92 -6.28
CA THR A 128 -1.94 -6.08 -5.21
C THR A 128 -3.46 -6.08 -5.16
N ALA A 129 -4.17 -6.52 -6.23
CA ALA A 129 -5.62 -6.66 -6.21
C ALA A 129 -6.08 -7.69 -5.17
N GLY A 130 -5.37 -8.81 -5.05
CA GLY A 130 -5.64 -9.81 -4.00
C GLY A 130 -5.41 -9.25 -2.59
N ILE A 131 -4.33 -8.47 -2.40
CA ILE A 131 -4.03 -7.82 -1.11
C ILE A 131 -5.14 -6.85 -0.74
N VAL A 132 -5.52 -5.93 -1.64
CA VAL A 132 -6.55 -4.93 -1.38
C VAL A 132 -7.89 -5.59 -1.08
N ALA A 133 -8.31 -6.59 -1.87
CA ALA A 133 -9.57 -7.28 -1.65
C ALA A 133 -9.65 -7.97 -0.28
N ALA A 134 -8.60 -8.70 0.12
CA ALA A 134 -8.56 -9.37 1.41
C ALA A 134 -8.45 -8.38 2.59
N ALA A 135 -7.58 -7.37 2.46
CA ALA A 135 -7.35 -6.39 3.52
C ALA A 135 -8.53 -5.42 3.72
N SER A 136 -9.41 -5.22 2.73
CA SER A 136 -10.63 -4.43 2.90
C SER A 136 -11.55 -5.02 3.99
N ILE A 137 -11.55 -6.34 4.19
CA ILE A 137 -12.27 -6.99 5.30
C ILE A 137 -11.69 -6.54 6.66
N VAL A 138 -10.36 -6.52 6.75
CA VAL A 138 -9.64 -6.07 7.96
C VAL A 138 -9.87 -4.59 8.21
N LYS A 139 -9.80 -3.77 7.16
CA LYS A 139 -10.03 -2.32 7.23
C LYS A 139 -11.44 -2.02 7.75
N SER A 140 -12.47 -2.72 7.24
CA SER A 140 -13.84 -2.61 7.74
C SER A 140 -13.96 -2.96 9.23
N ALA A 141 -13.27 -4.01 9.67
CA ALA A 141 -13.25 -4.40 11.09
C ALA A 141 -12.59 -3.32 11.97
N LEU A 142 -11.45 -2.75 11.53
CA LEU A 142 -10.78 -1.65 12.23
C LEU A 142 -11.67 -0.40 12.31
N GLU A 143 -12.33 -0.04 11.22
CA GLU A 143 -13.26 1.09 11.18
C GLU A 143 -14.43 0.90 12.15
N SER A 144 -14.95 -0.32 12.30
CA SER A 144 -16.04 -0.65 13.23
C SER A 144 -15.68 -0.44 14.71
N ILE A 145 -14.39 -0.46 15.04
CA ILE A 145 -13.87 -0.20 16.40
C ILE A 145 -13.24 1.20 16.54
N GLY A 146 -13.45 2.07 15.52
CA GLY A 146 -13.03 3.48 15.55
C GLY A 146 -11.63 3.76 15.01
N ILE A 147 -10.93 2.77 14.47
CA ILE A 147 -9.61 2.96 13.86
C ILE A 147 -9.77 3.25 12.37
N ASN A 148 -9.28 4.40 11.92
CA ASN A 148 -9.36 4.81 10.53
C ASN A 148 -7.98 5.03 9.94
N ILE A 149 -7.83 4.64 8.67
CA ILE A 149 -6.60 4.74 7.89
C ILE A 149 -6.93 5.43 6.57
N ALA A 150 -6.11 6.39 6.16
CA ALA A 150 -6.17 6.95 4.82
C ALA A 150 -4.81 7.46 4.37
N THR A 151 -4.56 7.26 3.08
CA THR A 151 -3.36 7.70 2.37
C THR A 151 -3.71 8.70 1.30
N HIS A 152 -2.98 9.82 1.25
CA HIS A 152 -3.07 10.80 0.16
C HIS A 152 -1.71 11.02 -0.52
N VAL A 153 -1.74 11.68 -1.68
CA VAL A 153 -0.55 12.07 -2.42
C VAL A 153 -0.12 13.44 -1.91
N ILE A 154 0.97 13.49 -1.12
CA ILE A 154 1.51 14.75 -0.61
C ILE A 154 2.47 15.43 -1.59
N GLU A 155 3.09 14.65 -2.49
CA GLU A 155 3.96 15.19 -3.53
C GLU A 155 3.91 14.31 -4.77
N CYS A 156 3.90 14.92 -5.96
CA CYS A 156 4.08 14.24 -7.23
C CYS A 156 4.81 15.16 -8.20
N ALA A 157 5.90 14.68 -8.84
CA ALA A 157 6.68 15.43 -9.83
C ALA A 157 7.07 16.83 -9.35
N ASN A 158 7.53 16.97 -8.09
CA ASN A 158 7.88 18.22 -7.40
C ASN A 158 6.71 19.20 -7.15
N VAL A 159 5.47 18.80 -7.40
CA VAL A 159 4.29 19.56 -6.96
C VAL A 159 3.87 19.02 -5.59
N GLN A 160 3.80 19.92 -4.60
CA GLN A 160 3.45 19.56 -3.23
C GLN A 160 2.00 19.89 -2.89
N ASP A 161 1.37 19.00 -2.15
CA ASP A 161 0.09 19.22 -1.44
C ASP A 161 0.37 19.65 0.00
N LYS A 162 -0.69 19.84 0.77
CA LYS A 162 -0.64 20.12 2.21
C LYS A 162 -0.52 18.83 3.00
N PRO A 163 0.24 18.82 4.12
CA PRO A 163 0.22 17.69 5.06
C PRO A 163 -1.14 17.64 5.79
N PHE A 164 -1.43 16.51 6.40
CA PHE A 164 -2.60 16.37 7.28
C PHE A 164 -2.60 17.44 8.37
N ASN A 165 -3.78 18.03 8.60
CA ASN A 165 -4.03 19.01 9.66
C ASN A 165 -5.34 18.70 10.41
N ASP A 166 -6.48 18.70 9.73
CA ASP A 166 -7.77 18.24 10.27
C ASP A 166 -7.99 16.78 9.83
N ILE A 167 -7.16 15.89 10.37
CA ILE A 167 -7.03 14.50 9.91
C ILE A 167 -8.41 13.81 9.84
N LYS A 168 -9.26 14.01 10.85
CA LYS A 168 -10.56 13.35 10.94
C LYS A 168 -11.49 13.69 9.76
N ASN A 169 -11.54 14.94 9.34
CA ASN A 169 -12.37 15.38 8.22
C ASN A 169 -11.68 15.11 6.88
N GLU A 170 -10.36 15.26 6.83
CA GLU A 170 -9.55 15.01 5.63
C GLU A 170 -9.59 13.53 5.21
N ILE A 171 -9.55 12.58 6.14
CA ILE A 171 -9.71 11.13 5.87
C ILE A 171 -11.00 10.85 5.10
N LEU A 172 -12.12 11.45 5.48
CA LEU A 172 -13.40 11.24 4.80
C LEU A 172 -13.37 11.76 3.36
N THR A 173 -12.74 12.92 3.14
CA THR A 173 -12.59 13.52 1.81
C THR A 173 -11.67 12.67 0.92
N ILE A 174 -10.55 12.21 1.45
CA ILE A 174 -9.54 11.40 0.73
C ILE A 174 -10.12 10.05 0.30
N LYS A 175 -10.86 9.37 1.17
CA LYS A 175 -11.47 8.06 0.88
C LYS A 175 -12.42 8.11 -0.34
N SER A 176 -13.10 9.23 -0.57
CA SER A 176 -14.03 9.42 -1.69
C SER A 176 -13.38 10.00 -2.95
N ALA A 177 -12.13 10.47 -2.87
CA ALA A 177 -11.49 11.19 -3.97
C ALA A 177 -10.93 10.23 -5.04
N THR A 178 -11.14 10.57 -6.31
CA THR A 178 -10.51 9.84 -7.44
C THR A 178 -9.00 10.06 -7.46
N PHE A 179 -8.53 11.27 -7.17
CA PHE A 179 -7.12 11.60 -6.96
C PHE A 179 -6.98 12.11 -5.52
N PRO A 180 -6.43 11.30 -4.60
CA PRO A 180 -6.47 11.59 -3.17
C PRO A 180 -5.45 12.66 -2.80
N VAL A 181 -5.90 13.90 -2.65
CA VAL A 181 -5.15 15.07 -2.21
C VAL A 181 -6.02 15.91 -1.27
N ILE A 182 -5.42 16.72 -0.42
CA ILE A 182 -6.10 17.67 0.47
C ILE A 182 -6.48 18.92 -0.32
N ASP A 183 -5.53 19.49 -1.08
CA ASP A 183 -5.78 20.65 -1.93
C ASP A 183 -6.04 20.23 -3.39
N LYS A 184 -7.30 20.34 -3.83
CA LYS A 184 -7.70 19.99 -5.21
C LYS A 184 -6.97 20.78 -6.29
N ALA A 185 -6.53 22.01 -6.00
CA ALA A 185 -5.76 22.81 -6.96
C ALA A 185 -4.36 22.25 -7.17
N GLN A 186 -3.72 21.79 -6.10
CA GLN A 186 -2.43 21.09 -6.21
C GLN A 186 -2.59 19.73 -6.89
N GLY A 187 -3.64 18.99 -6.57
CA GLY A 187 -3.95 17.73 -7.26
C GLY A 187 -4.11 17.87 -8.78
N LYS A 188 -4.70 18.98 -9.23
CA LYS A 188 -4.80 19.29 -10.66
C LYS A 188 -3.42 19.53 -11.29
N LYS A 189 -2.55 20.32 -10.64
CA LYS A 189 -1.17 20.53 -11.11
C LYS A 189 -0.37 19.23 -11.16
N MET A 190 -0.51 18.35 -10.16
CA MET A 190 0.13 17.02 -10.17
C MET A 190 -0.32 16.20 -11.39
N GLN A 191 -1.61 16.20 -11.70
CA GLN A 191 -2.14 15.49 -12.88
C GLN A 191 -1.61 16.08 -14.19
N GLU A 192 -1.48 17.40 -14.28
CA GLU A 192 -0.88 18.10 -15.44
C GLU A 192 0.60 17.65 -15.64
N GLU A 193 1.39 17.51 -14.57
CA GLU A 193 2.76 17.01 -14.65
C GLU A 193 2.83 15.53 -15.07
N ILE A 194 1.92 14.71 -14.59
CA ILE A 194 1.80 13.30 -15.01
C ILE A 194 1.45 13.23 -16.51
N GLU A 195 0.54 14.07 -17.00
CA GLU A 195 0.19 14.12 -18.42
C GLU A 195 1.37 14.59 -19.30
N LYS A 196 2.17 15.55 -18.83
CA LYS A 196 3.41 15.96 -19.52
C LYS A 196 4.41 14.80 -19.62
N ALA A 197 4.65 14.09 -18.52
CA ALA A 197 5.54 12.93 -18.52
C ALA A 197 5.01 11.83 -19.46
N LYS A 198 3.70 11.57 -19.46
CA LYS A 198 3.06 10.63 -20.39
C LYS A 198 3.25 11.01 -21.84
N ALA A 199 3.07 12.30 -22.18
CA ALA A 199 3.25 12.82 -23.54
C ALA A 199 4.70 12.69 -24.01
N ASP A 200 5.68 12.80 -23.10
CA ASP A 200 7.11 12.60 -23.34
C ASP A 200 7.54 11.12 -23.32
N GLY A 201 6.60 10.19 -23.16
CA GLY A 201 6.89 8.76 -23.08
C GLY A 201 7.67 8.36 -21.81
N ASP A 202 7.58 9.15 -20.77
CA ASP A 202 8.29 9.00 -19.49
C ASP A 202 7.33 8.73 -18.31
N SER A 203 7.86 8.71 -17.10
CA SER A 203 7.10 8.51 -15.87
C SER A 203 7.60 9.40 -14.73
N VAL A 204 6.75 9.64 -13.75
CA VAL A 204 7.07 10.39 -12.53
C VAL A 204 6.73 9.59 -11.28
N GLY A 205 7.46 9.88 -10.23
CA GLY A 205 7.21 9.38 -8.88
C GLY A 205 6.60 10.45 -7.98
N GLY A 206 6.58 10.17 -6.68
CA GLY A 206 6.08 11.09 -5.69
C GLY A 206 6.20 10.56 -4.28
N VAL A 207 5.54 11.24 -3.36
CA VAL A 207 5.46 10.87 -1.94
C VAL A 207 4.00 10.76 -1.54
N THR A 208 3.67 9.73 -0.79
CA THR A 208 2.37 9.62 -0.11
C THR A 208 2.52 9.92 1.36
N GLU A 209 1.47 10.47 1.98
CA GLU A 209 1.35 10.59 3.43
C GLU A 209 0.15 9.78 3.90
N THR A 210 0.32 9.02 4.99
CA THR A 210 -0.70 8.15 5.58
C THR A 210 -0.93 8.55 7.01
N ALA A 211 -2.20 8.62 7.41
CA ALA A 211 -2.61 8.81 8.79
C ALA A 211 -3.39 7.60 9.30
N ILE A 212 -3.08 7.16 10.53
CA ILE A 212 -3.84 6.19 11.30
C ILE A 212 -4.36 6.89 12.54
N ILE A 213 -5.67 6.96 12.71
CA ILE A 213 -6.31 7.53 13.91
C ILE A 213 -7.10 6.50 14.68
N GLY A 214 -7.27 6.72 15.97
CA GLY A 214 -8.04 5.83 16.85
C GLY A 214 -7.25 4.65 17.40
N LEU A 215 -5.94 4.55 17.12
CA LEU A 215 -5.07 3.58 17.79
C LEU A 215 -4.91 3.96 19.27
N PRO A 216 -5.12 3.01 20.20
CA PRO A 216 -4.85 3.25 21.61
C PRO A 216 -3.34 3.35 21.86
N GLU A 217 -2.97 3.95 22.97
CA GLU A 217 -1.61 3.93 23.49
C GLU A 217 -1.17 2.49 23.85
N GLY A 218 0.12 2.22 23.68
CA GLY A 218 0.74 0.98 24.13
C GLY A 218 0.58 -0.19 23.12
N VAL A 219 0.32 0.04 21.85
CA VAL A 219 0.35 -0.97 20.79
C VAL A 219 1.74 -0.98 20.17
N GLY A 220 2.27 -2.17 19.88
CA GLY A 220 3.63 -2.39 19.38
C GLY A 220 4.58 -2.82 20.49
N GLU A 221 5.78 -3.21 20.09
CA GLU A 221 6.82 -3.73 20.96
C GLU A 221 8.11 -2.91 20.82
N PRO A 222 9.01 -2.93 21.79
CA PRO A 222 10.36 -2.41 21.59
C PRO A 222 11.15 -3.30 20.61
N TRP A 223 12.17 -2.72 19.97
CA TRP A 223 13.10 -3.38 19.07
C TRP A 223 12.45 -3.84 17.74
N PHE A 224 12.44 -5.16 17.47
CA PHE A 224 12.20 -5.72 16.13
C PHE A 224 10.73 -5.67 15.69
N ASP A 225 9.79 -5.76 16.64
CA ASP A 225 8.35 -5.73 16.37
C ASP A 225 7.73 -4.36 16.72
N SER A 226 8.54 -3.30 16.63
CA SER A 226 8.05 -1.94 16.79
C SER A 226 7.01 -1.60 15.70
N VAL A 227 6.14 -0.65 16.00
CA VAL A 227 5.13 -0.16 15.03
C VAL A 227 5.80 0.24 13.73
N GLU A 228 6.92 0.99 13.81
CA GLU A 228 7.66 1.41 12.62
C GLU A 228 8.26 0.23 11.86
N SER A 229 8.81 -0.78 12.56
CA SER A 229 9.41 -1.95 11.93
C SER A 229 8.38 -2.78 11.18
N ILE A 230 7.24 -3.09 11.81
CA ILE A 230 6.17 -3.89 11.21
C ILE A 230 5.53 -3.16 10.04
N LEU A 231 5.21 -1.86 10.20
CA LEU A 231 4.69 -1.04 9.10
C LEU A 231 5.69 -0.95 7.95
N SER A 232 6.97 -0.67 8.22
CA SER A 232 8.00 -0.58 7.19
C SER A 232 8.16 -1.91 6.44
N HIS A 233 8.15 -3.05 7.14
CA HIS A 233 8.21 -4.37 6.52
C HIS A 233 7.04 -4.60 5.54
N ALA A 234 5.81 -4.26 5.96
CA ALA A 234 4.64 -4.36 5.09
C ALA A 234 4.72 -3.39 3.90
N LEU A 235 5.11 -2.14 4.13
CA LEU A 235 5.19 -1.10 3.12
C LEU A 235 6.26 -1.39 2.05
N PHE A 236 7.47 -1.82 2.44
CA PHE A 236 8.53 -2.19 1.48
C PHE A 236 8.21 -3.46 0.67
N SER A 237 7.18 -4.24 1.04
CA SER A 237 6.68 -5.33 0.20
C SER A 237 5.95 -4.84 -1.05
N ILE A 238 5.46 -3.59 -1.05
CA ILE A 238 4.78 -2.99 -2.19
C ILE A 238 5.81 -2.59 -3.25
N GLY A 239 5.69 -3.13 -4.46
CA GLY A 239 6.56 -2.75 -5.57
C GLY A 239 6.49 -1.24 -5.86
N GLY A 240 7.64 -0.58 -5.91
CA GLY A 240 7.75 0.86 -6.14
C GLY A 240 8.06 1.70 -4.90
N ILE A 241 7.81 1.21 -3.69
CA ILE A 241 8.22 1.89 -2.46
C ILE A 241 9.76 1.84 -2.33
N LYS A 242 10.37 3.00 -2.04
CA LYS A 242 11.83 3.17 -1.92
C LYS A 242 12.28 3.88 -0.65
N GLY A 243 11.35 4.42 0.11
CA GLY A 243 11.60 5.05 1.39
C GLY A 243 10.34 5.07 2.24
N VAL A 244 10.53 5.01 3.55
CA VAL A 244 9.48 5.19 4.55
C VAL A 244 10.04 6.09 5.63
N GLU A 245 9.29 7.09 6.08
CA GLU A 245 9.64 7.93 7.22
C GLU A 245 8.42 8.14 8.11
N PHE A 246 8.63 8.24 9.42
CA PHE A 246 7.59 8.45 10.43
C PHE A 246 7.68 9.87 10.99
N GLY A 247 6.52 10.51 11.17
CA GLY A 247 6.45 11.90 11.63
C GLY A 247 7.23 12.83 10.72
N ASN A 248 8.13 13.63 11.30
CA ASN A 248 9.00 14.53 10.56
C ASN A 248 10.19 13.82 9.90
N GLY A 249 10.40 12.51 10.16
CA GLY A 249 11.38 11.69 9.47
C GLY A 249 12.76 12.35 9.36
N PHE A 250 13.28 12.47 8.12
CA PHE A 250 14.59 13.06 7.87
C PHE A 250 14.70 14.55 8.25
N GLU A 251 13.60 15.32 8.31
CA GLU A 251 13.65 16.72 8.74
C GLU A 251 14.06 16.86 10.21
N MET A 252 13.80 15.85 11.07
CA MET A 252 14.24 15.85 12.46
C MET A 252 15.77 15.97 12.60
N THR A 253 16.53 15.48 11.62
CA THR A 253 18.01 15.58 11.64
C THR A 253 18.53 17.03 11.57
N LYS A 254 17.69 17.96 11.12
CA LYS A 254 17.98 19.39 11.02
C LYS A 254 17.48 20.16 12.24
N MET A 255 16.71 19.51 13.13
CA MET A 255 16.13 20.12 14.32
C MET A 255 17.04 19.96 15.55
N ARG A 256 16.95 20.89 16.50
CA ARG A 256 17.49 20.68 17.83
C ARG A 256 16.51 19.85 18.66
N GLY A 257 17.01 19.05 19.61
CA GLY A 257 16.17 18.19 20.46
C GLY A 257 15.02 18.95 21.14
N SER A 258 15.26 20.18 21.61
CA SER A 258 14.21 21.03 22.21
C SER A 258 13.06 21.41 21.26
N ALA A 259 13.29 21.40 19.95
CA ALA A 259 12.27 21.67 18.94
C ALA A 259 11.66 20.37 18.38
N ALA A 260 12.42 19.27 18.38
CA ALA A 260 11.98 17.97 17.90
C ALA A 260 11.14 17.20 18.93
N ASN A 261 11.36 17.42 20.23
CA ASN A 261 10.67 16.69 21.29
C ASN A 261 9.18 17.06 21.35
N ASP A 262 8.33 16.04 21.30
CA ASP A 262 6.89 16.18 21.48
C ASP A 262 6.58 16.27 22.98
N ALA A 263 6.34 17.48 23.49
CA ALA A 263 6.06 17.70 24.90
C ALA A 263 4.71 17.08 25.29
N PHE A 264 4.68 16.34 26.40
CA PHE A 264 3.46 15.78 26.94
C PHE A 264 2.58 16.84 27.62
N ALA A 265 1.26 16.71 27.47
CA ALA A 265 0.25 17.52 28.11
C ALA A 265 -0.92 16.67 28.62
N LEU A 266 -1.76 17.25 29.44
CA LEU A 266 -3.03 16.66 29.85
C LEU A 266 -4.18 17.39 29.16
N GLU A 267 -4.97 16.66 28.38
CA GLU A 267 -6.18 17.15 27.76
C GLU A 267 -7.37 16.28 28.17
N ASN A 268 -8.33 16.86 28.88
CA ASN A 268 -9.51 16.15 29.40
C ASN A 268 -9.17 14.86 30.20
N GLY A 269 -8.07 14.91 30.99
CA GLY A 269 -7.60 13.78 31.79
C GLY A 269 -6.83 12.71 31.03
N LYS A 270 -6.58 12.90 29.73
CA LYS A 270 -5.75 12.02 28.90
C LYS A 270 -4.38 12.64 28.66
N VAL A 271 -3.37 11.79 28.59
CA VAL A 271 -2.03 12.20 28.15
C VAL A 271 -2.04 12.33 26.63
N VAL A 272 -1.60 13.47 26.14
CA VAL A 272 -1.42 13.78 24.72
C VAL A 272 -0.06 14.41 24.50
N THR A 273 0.37 14.56 23.24
CA THR A 273 1.54 15.38 22.90
C THR A 273 1.09 16.68 22.23
N ILE A 274 1.81 17.79 22.48
CA ILE A 274 1.50 19.11 21.91
C ILE A 274 1.82 19.16 20.43
N THR A 275 2.88 18.47 20.01
CA THR A 275 3.31 18.26 18.62
C THR A 275 3.34 16.77 18.35
N ASN A 276 3.53 16.38 17.08
CA ASN A 276 3.58 14.98 16.67
C ASN A 276 4.77 14.71 15.73
N ASN A 277 5.94 15.25 16.09
CA ASN A 277 7.15 15.11 15.29
C ASN A 277 7.60 13.64 15.17
N ASN A 278 7.36 12.83 16.22
CA ASN A 278 7.63 11.38 16.21
C ASN A 278 6.57 10.55 15.49
N GLY A 279 5.50 11.17 14.96
CA GLY A 279 4.47 10.47 14.19
C GLY A 279 3.67 9.46 15.00
N GLY A 280 3.38 9.73 16.29
CA GLY A 280 2.50 8.91 17.14
C GLY A 280 3.17 7.69 17.77
N VAL A 281 4.49 7.55 17.66
CA VAL A 281 5.23 6.38 18.15
C VAL A 281 6.43 6.82 19.00
N ASN A 282 6.55 6.24 20.20
CA ASN A 282 7.69 6.46 21.09
C ASN A 282 8.24 5.11 21.55
N GLY A 283 9.52 4.87 21.31
CA GLY A 283 10.17 3.60 21.68
C GLY A 283 9.59 2.37 21.00
N GLY A 284 9.01 2.53 19.81
CA GLY A 284 8.37 1.43 19.05
C GLY A 284 6.90 1.22 19.35
N ILE A 285 6.32 2.01 20.25
CA ILE A 285 4.99 1.81 20.85
C ILE A 285 4.13 3.05 20.59
N THR A 286 2.85 2.87 20.27
CA THR A 286 1.91 3.97 20.06
C THR A 286 1.70 4.77 21.34
N ASN A 287 1.62 6.10 21.20
CA ASN A 287 1.38 7.04 22.30
C ASN A 287 -0.05 7.61 22.35
N GLY A 288 -0.98 7.08 21.51
CA GLY A 288 -2.36 7.54 21.42
C GLY A 288 -2.59 8.70 20.44
N MET A 289 -1.52 9.35 19.96
CA MET A 289 -1.61 10.33 18.88
C MET A 289 -1.78 9.65 17.51
N PRO A 290 -2.21 10.39 16.47
CA PRO A 290 -2.24 9.85 15.12
C PRO A 290 -0.87 9.28 14.71
N VAL A 291 -0.84 8.05 14.18
CA VAL A 291 0.38 7.54 13.57
C VAL A 291 0.46 8.08 12.14
N ILE A 292 1.51 8.86 11.88
CA ILE A 292 1.75 9.52 10.58
C ILE A 292 3.05 9.00 9.97
N PHE A 293 2.99 8.58 8.72
CA PHE A 293 4.17 8.19 7.96
C PHE A 293 4.07 8.58 6.48
N LYS A 294 5.21 8.66 5.82
CA LYS A 294 5.31 8.93 4.38
C LYS A 294 6.03 7.82 3.66
N CYS A 295 5.66 7.60 2.39
CA CYS A 295 6.33 6.64 1.52
C CYS A 295 6.81 7.31 0.24
N ALA A 296 8.10 7.13 -0.07
CA ALA A 296 8.67 7.53 -1.36
C ALA A 296 8.33 6.46 -2.41
N VAL A 297 7.67 6.88 -3.47
CA VAL A 297 7.24 6.04 -4.60
C VAL A 297 8.07 6.40 -5.82
N LYS A 298 8.86 5.44 -6.33
CA LYS A 298 9.69 5.68 -7.51
C LYS A 298 8.86 5.84 -8.78
N PRO A 299 9.38 6.52 -9.82
CA PRO A 299 8.80 6.49 -11.16
C PRO A 299 8.62 5.06 -11.67
N THR A 300 7.61 4.83 -12.49
CA THR A 300 7.38 3.54 -13.15
C THR A 300 8.57 3.22 -14.07
N PRO A 301 9.23 2.06 -13.92
CA PRO A 301 10.43 1.75 -14.70
C PRO A 301 10.14 1.44 -16.18
N SER A 302 8.91 1.05 -16.49
CA SER A 302 8.49 0.77 -17.86
C SER A 302 8.06 2.07 -18.53
N ILE A 303 8.94 2.63 -19.37
CA ILE A 303 8.72 3.87 -20.12
C ILE A 303 8.87 3.62 -21.63
N TYR A 304 8.33 4.54 -22.45
CA TYR A 304 8.36 4.42 -23.92
C TYR A 304 9.64 4.99 -24.56
N LYS A 305 10.57 5.49 -23.73
CA LYS A 305 11.89 5.92 -24.21
C LYS A 305 12.80 4.71 -24.41
N THR A 306 13.66 4.74 -25.42
CA THR A 306 14.71 3.75 -25.60
C THR A 306 15.70 3.79 -24.44
N GLN A 307 15.98 2.63 -23.84
CA GLN A 307 16.86 2.49 -22.70
C GLN A 307 17.96 1.48 -22.97
N LYS A 308 19.18 1.77 -22.52
CA LYS A 308 20.28 0.80 -22.52
C LYS A 308 19.99 -0.30 -21.50
N THR A 309 20.28 -1.54 -21.87
CA THR A 309 20.06 -2.73 -21.05
C THR A 309 20.96 -3.88 -21.49
N VAL A 310 20.65 -5.08 -21.01
CA VAL A 310 21.35 -6.32 -21.37
C VAL A 310 20.36 -7.41 -21.76
N ASN A 311 20.76 -8.26 -22.69
CA ASN A 311 20.18 -9.57 -22.87
C ASN A 311 20.95 -10.55 -21.96
N PHE A 312 20.36 -10.90 -20.82
CA PHE A 312 21.04 -11.71 -19.82
C PHE A 312 21.15 -13.21 -20.19
N LEU A 313 20.38 -13.68 -21.19
CA LEU A 313 20.52 -15.02 -21.72
C LEU A 313 21.70 -15.15 -22.68
N LYS A 314 21.96 -14.08 -23.49
CA LYS A 314 23.05 -14.04 -24.45
C LYS A 314 24.32 -13.40 -23.89
N ASN A 315 24.24 -12.79 -22.71
CA ASN A 315 25.30 -12.01 -22.07
C ASN A 315 25.85 -10.89 -22.98
N GLU A 316 24.95 -10.10 -23.56
CA GLU A 316 25.30 -9.01 -24.48
C GLU A 316 24.58 -7.69 -24.08
N GLU A 317 25.23 -6.56 -24.32
CA GLU A 317 24.59 -5.24 -24.19
C GLU A 317 23.61 -5.03 -25.34
N THR A 318 22.47 -4.39 -25.03
CA THR A 318 21.42 -4.10 -26.00
C THR A 318 20.64 -2.84 -25.60
N GLU A 319 19.65 -2.50 -26.39
CA GLU A 319 18.69 -1.46 -26.10
C GLU A 319 17.28 -2.07 -26.07
N ILE A 320 16.42 -1.49 -25.24
CA ILE A 320 15.02 -1.87 -25.17
C ILE A 320 14.14 -0.64 -25.40
N ASN A 321 13.11 -0.82 -26.20
CA ASN A 321 11.98 0.08 -26.29
C ASN A 321 10.76 -0.68 -25.81
N ILE A 322 10.32 -0.39 -24.58
CA ILE A 322 9.27 -1.16 -23.91
C ILE A 322 7.93 -0.89 -24.58
N ARG A 323 7.29 -1.97 -25.06
CA ARG A 323 5.94 -1.94 -25.59
C ARG A 323 4.95 -2.36 -24.49
N GLY A 324 3.69 -2.02 -24.64
CA GLY A 324 2.66 -2.41 -23.69
C GLY A 324 1.93 -1.21 -23.08
N ARG A 325 1.20 -1.46 -21.97
CA ARG A 325 0.33 -0.45 -21.33
C ARG A 325 0.84 -0.19 -19.91
N HIS A 326 1.58 0.91 -19.77
CA HIS A 326 2.22 1.27 -18.50
C HIS A 326 1.60 2.52 -17.89
N ASP A 327 1.66 2.62 -16.56
CA ASP A 327 1.26 3.82 -15.84
C ASP A 327 2.37 4.89 -15.95
N PRO A 328 2.07 6.12 -16.35
CA PRO A 328 3.04 7.23 -16.26
C PRO A 328 3.32 7.64 -14.81
N ALA A 329 2.42 7.31 -13.88
CA ALA A 329 2.62 7.44 -12.44
C ALA A 329 1.71 6.46 -11.71
N ILE A 330 2.27 5.69 -10.76
CA ILE A 330 1.49 4.77 -9.93
C ILE A 330 0.99 5.43 -8.64
N ILE A 331 1.38 6.69 -8.39
CA ILE A 331 1.23 7.39 -7.10
C ILE A 331 -0.20 7.38 -6.56
N ARG A 332 -1.19 7.60 -7.40
CA ARG A 332 -2.61 7.54 -7.02
C ARG A 332 -3.05 6.13 -6.66
N ARG A 333 -2.68 5.17 -7.50
CA ARG A 333 -3.13 3.77 -7.41
C ARG A 333 -2.48 3.00 -6.29
N ILE A 334 -1.32 3.45 -5.80
CA ILE A 334 -0.62 2.83 -4.69
C ILE A 334 -1.26 3.19 -3.33
N CYS A 335 -1.99 4.32 -3.20
CA CYS A 335 -2.62 4.74 -1.96
C CYS A 335 -3.52 3.66 -1.33
N PRO A 336 -4.51 3.06 -2.04
CA PRO A 336 -5.32 2.00 -1.46
C PRO A 336 -4.53 0.71 -1.16
N VAL A 337 -3.38 0.50 -1.79
CA VAL A 337 -2.50 -0.63 -1.46
C VAL A 337 -1.76 -0.36 -0.15
N ILE A 338 -1.31 0.88 0.07
CA ILE A 338 -0.72 1.33 1.33
C ILE A 338 -1.76 1.23 2.45
N ASP A 339 -3.00 1.72 2.23
CA ASP A 339 -4.11 1.56 3.20
C ASP A 339 -4.29 0.08 3.58
N ALA A 340 -4.27 -0.82 2.59
CA ALA A 340 -4.49 -2.25 2.76
C ALA A 340 -3.41 -2.93 3.61
N VAL A 341 -2.11 -2.74 3.27
CA VAL A 341 -1.03 -3.35 4.05
C VAL A 341 -0.88 -2.72 5.44
N THR A 342 -1.23 -1.43 5.57
CA THR A 342 -1.28 -0.74 6.85
C THR A 342 -2.37 -1.33 7.75
N ALA A 343 -3.56 -1.59 7.20
CA ALA A 343 -4.65 -2.22 7.94
C ALA A 343 -4.26 -3.61 8.45
N LEU A 344 -3.59 -4.41 7.62
CA LEU A 344 -3.07 -5.72 8.03
C LEU A 344 -2.05 -5.62 9.18
N ALA A 345 -1.08 -4.72 9.06
CA ALA A 345 -0.06 -4.51 10.07
C ALA A 345 -0.66 -4.02 11.40
N VAL A 346 -1.58 -3.06 11.35
CA VAL A 346 -2.28 -2.53 12.53
C VAL A 346 -3.12 -3.60 13.20
N ALA A 347 -3.86 -4.39 12.44
CA ALA A 347 -4.69 -5.47 12.98
C ALA A 347 -3.86 -6.58 13.62
N ASP A 348 -2.72 -6.94 13.02
CA ASP A 348 -1.77 -7.91 13.56
C ASP A 348 -1.21 -7.43 14.92
N LEU A 349 -0.74 -6.18 15.00
CA LEU A 349 -0.26 -5.56 16.25
C LEU A 349 -1.35 -5.48 17.34
N LEU A 350 -2.58 -5.13 16.96
CA LEU A 350 -3.72 -5.09 17.90
C LEU A 350 -4.03 -6.47 18.46
N GLN A 351 -4.05 -7.51 17.62
CA GLN A 351 -4.30 -8.87 18.07
C GLN A 351 -3.19 -9.41 18.95
N GLN A 352 -1.95 -9.05 18.72
CA GLN A 352 -0.84 -9.40 19.61
C GLN A 352 -1.05 -8.85 21.02
N LYS A 353 -1.58 -7.63 21.14
CA LYS A 353 -1.84 -7.00 22.44
C LYS A 353 -3.15 -7.45 23.09
N TYR A 354 -4.25 -7.52 22.35
CA TYR A 354 -5.60 -7.66 22.89
C TYR A 354 -6.27 -9.02 22.58
N GLY A 355 -5.63 -9.87 21.76
CA GLY A 355 -6.18 -11.13 21.29
C GLY A 355 -7.11 -10.99 20.09
N ALA A 356 -7.49 -12.13 19.50
CA ALA A 356 -8.21 -12.20 18.23
C ALA A 356 -9.57 -11.47 18.25
N ASP A 357 -10.26 -11.46 19.37
CA ASP A 357 -11.60 -10.89 19.49
C ASP A 357 -11.64 -9.35 19.50
N VAL A 358 -10.51 -8.66 19.54
CA VAL A 358 -10.47 -7.19 19.60
C VAL A 358 -11.26 -6.53 18.47
N MET A 359 -11.24 -7.12 17.28
CA MET A 359 -11.94 -6.57 16.10
C MET A 359 -13.46 -6.84 16.08
N THR A 360 -13.99 -7.64 17.04
CA THR A 360 -15.42 -7.90 17.17
C THR A 360 -15.97 -7.32 18.46
N LYS A 361 -15.21 -7.34 19.56
CA LYS A 361 -15.62 -6.85 20.87
C LYS A 361 -15.22 -5.42 21.16
N GLY A 362 -14.24 -4.88 20.41
CA GLY A 362 -13.63 -3.58 20.66
C GLY A 362 -12.54 -3.62 21.72
N ILE A 363 -11.83 -2.49 21.82
CA ILE A 363 -10.70 -2.33 22.73
C ILE A 363 -11.21 -2.19 24.16
N GLY A 364 -10.66 -2.98 25.09
CA GLY A 364 -10.98 -2.89 26.52
C GLY A 364 -12.32 -3.52 26.95
N LYS A 365 -12.87 -4.41 26.14
CA LYS A 365 -14.09 -5.17 26.50
C LYS A 365 -13.78 -6.64 26.72
#